data_0b95c6cb6229e3f004b9024a2b0eba9b
#
_entry.id   0b95c6cb6229e3f004b9024a2b0eba9b
#
_cell.length_a   1.000
_cell.length_b   1.000
_cell.length_c   1.000
_cell.angle_alpha   90.00
_cell.angle_beta   90.00
_cell.angle_gamma   90.00
#
_symmetry.space_group_name_H-M   'P 1'
#
loop_
_entity.id
_entity.type
_entity.pdbx_description
1 polymer ?
#
loop_
_entity_poly.entity_id
_entity_poly.type
_entity_poly.pdbx_seq_one_letter_code
_entity_poly.pdbx_strand_id
1 'polypeptide(L)'
;DLNLLLQKFPNDSLASQAQYKLVNIYKNWKFDPRKVLINLKLTTENYPNSIHSDRAQREIDAFPEWIINNAESLRKRKMNNKSINNLNYMIEKYPNHELSSKAQYIIGDIFMNDLRDFDNALIQYGLVIENYSESKEESLAQFMIGYIYANILNDFEKARLEYSKFISRFPNHELTPSVKFEVENLGKDINDIPALKHITS
;
A
#
# COMPACT_ATOMS: atom_id res chain seq x y z
N ASP A 1 -31.25 -2.63 15.63
CA ASP A 1 -30.29 -3.22 14.69
C ASP A 1 -30.67 -2.81 13.27
N LEU A 2 -29.76 -2.11 12.54
CA LEU A 2 -30.03 -1.58 11.20
C LEU A 2 -30.34 -2.69 10.18
N ASN A 3 -29.68 -3.84 10.29
CA ASN A 3 -29.94 -4.97 9.39
C ASN A 3 -31.37 -5.52 9.57
N LEU A 4 -31.86 -5.59 10.81
CA LEU A 4 -33.24 -6.02 11.09
C LEU A 4 -34.26 -5.02 10.56
N LEU A 5 -33.97 -3.72 10.66
CA LEU A 5 -34.80 -2.67 10.08
C LEU A 5 -34.91 -2.83 8.56
N LEU A 6 -33.79 -2.98 7.88
CA LEU A 6 -33.72 -3.16 6.43
C LEU A 6 -34.41 -4.43 5.95
N GLN A 7 -34.33 -5.51 6.74
CA GLN A 7 -35.03 -6.77 6.45
C GLN A 7 -36.53 -6.64 6.60
N LYS A 8 -37.02 -5.95 7.65
CA LYS A 8 -38.46 -5.82 7.94
C LYS A 8 -39.13 -4.72 7.14
N PHE A 9 -38.43 -3.65 6.82
CA PHE A 9 -38.99 -2.44 6.21
C PHE A 9 -38.11 -1.95 5.03
N PRO A 10 -37.88 -2.80 3.99
CA PRO A 10 -36.98 -2.46 2.90
C PRO A 10 -37.43 -1.27 2.06
N ASN A 11 -38.76 -0.99 2.04
CA ASN A 11 -39.33 0.10 1.25
C ASN A 11 -39.67 1.34 2.07
N ASP A 12 -39.27 1.40 3.35
CA ASP A 12 -39.47 2.57 4.19
C ASP A 12 -38.62 3.76 3.68
N SER A 13 -39.14 4.96 3.84
CA SER A 13 -38.47 6.20 3.44
C SER A 13 -37.09 6.38 4.07
N LEU A 14 -36.85 5.79 5.23
CA LEU A 14 -35.56 5.81 5.95
C LEU A 14 -34.67 4.63 5.61
N ALA A 15 -35.12 3.66 4.79
CA ALA A 15 -34.35 2.46 4.49
C ALA A 15 -33.00 2.79 3.78
N SER A 16 -33.02 3.70 2.81
CA SER A 16 -31.77 4.14 2.13
C SER A 16 -30.79 4.80 3.10
N GLN A 17 -31.27 5.59 4.04
CA GLN A 17 -30.45 6.20 5.09
C GLN A 17 -29.87 5.13 6.03
N ALA A 18 -30.69 4.14 6.41
CA ALA A 18 -30.26 3.04 7.27
C ALA A 18 -29.17 2.19 6.60
N GLN A 19 -29.34 1.88 5.29
CA GLN A 19 -28.33 1.17 4.48
C GLN A 19 -27.02 1.96 4.42
N TYR A 20 -27.11 3.25 4.15
CA TYR A 20 -25.90 4.12 4.10
C TYR A 20 -25.27 4.32 5.48
N LYS A 21 -26.02 4.26 6.58
CA LYS A 21 -25.46 4.25 7.94
C LYS A 21 -24.56 3.03 8.21
N LEU A 22 -24.85 1.86 7.62
CA LEU A 22 -23.97 0.69 7.70
C LEU A 22 -22.61 0.96 7.04
N VAL A 23 -22.58 1.68 5.90
CA VAL A 23 -21.34 2.12 5.27
C VAL A 23 -20.46 2.88 6.30
N ASN A 24 -21.04 3.88 6.96
CA ASN A 24 -20.31 4.69 7.93
C ASN A 24 -19.81 3.89 9.15
N ILE A 25 -20.58 2.89 9.60
CA ILE A 25 -20.18 2.00 10.69
C ILE A 25 -18.97 1.16 10.28
N TYR A 26 -19.02 0.54 9.10
CA TYR A 26 -17.91 -0.28 8.62
C TYR A 26 -16.68 0.56 8.26
N LYS A 27 -16.88 1.78 7.78
CA LYS A 27 -15.81 2.72 7.44
C LYS A 27 -15.06 3.26 8.66
N ASN A 28 -15.78 3.69 9.68
CA ASN A 28 -15.23 4.50 10.77
C ASN A 28 -14.97 3.71 12.07
N TRP A 29 -15.69 2.60 12.28
CA TRP A 29 -15.63 1.83 13.53
C TRP A 29 -15.08 0.42 13.35
N LYS A 30 -15.46 -0.26 12.29
CA LYS A 30 -15.03 -1.65 12.03
C LYS A 30 -13.79 -1.74 11.18
N PHE A 31 -13.54 -0.73 10.32
CA PHE A 31 -12.43 -0.70 9.36
C PHE A 31 -12.42 -1.92 8.44
N ASP A 32 -13.61 -2.26 7.90
CA ASP A 32 -13.84 -3.41 7.04
C ASP A 32 -14.18 -2.95 5.61
N PRO A 33 -13.19 -2.85 4.71
CA PRO A 33 -13.41 -2.34 3.36
C PRO A 33 -14.34 -3.22 2.53
N ARG A 34 -14.36 -4.55 2.78
CA ARG A 34 -15.28 -5.47 2.08
C ARG A 34 -16.72 -5.11 2.36
N LYS A 35 -17.05 -4.91 3.63
CA LYS A 35 -18.41 -4.53 4.04
C LYS A 35 -18.75 -3.09 3.66
N VAL A 36 -17.77 -2.18 3.62
CA VAL A 36 -17.99 -0.82 3.08
C VAL A 36 -18.46 -0.92 1.64
N LEU A 37 -17.72 -1.60 0.76
CA LEU A 37 -18.06 -1.71 -0.65
C LEU A 37 -19.40 -2.43 -0.89
N ILE A 38 -19.66 -3.53 -0.14
CA ILE A 38 -20.93 -4.25 -0.21
C ILE A 38 -22.10 -3.32 0.11
N ASN A 39 -22.02 -2.57 1.22
CA ASN A 39 -23.13 -1.70 1.63
C ASN A 39 -23.29 -0.47 0.72
N LEU A 40 -22.20 0.05 0.12
CA LEU A 40 -22.30 1.07 -0.93
C LEU A 40 -23.07 0.55 -2.14
N LYS A 41 -22.74 -0.64 -2.64
CA LYS A 41 -23.42 -1.27 -3.77
C LYS A 41 -24.91 -1.56 -3.44
N LEU A 42 -25.18 -2.13 -2.26
CA LEU A 42 -26.57 -2.33 -1.82
C LEU A 42 -27.36 -1.02 -1.73
N THR A 43 -26.70 0.10 -1.42
CA THR A 43 -27.36 1.41 -1.41
C THR A 43 -27.75 1.84 -2.82
N THR A 44 -26.86 1.66 -3.81
CA THR A 44 -27.16 2.03 -5.21
C THR A 44 -28.15 1.09 -5.87
N GLU A 45 -28.08 -0.21 -5.59
CA GLU A 45 -28.92 -1.24 -6.18
C GLU A 45 -30.36 -1.22 -5.64
N ASN A 46 -30.51 -1.12 -4.30
CA ASN A 46 -31.82 -1.19 -3.67
C ASN A 46 -32.56 0.16 -3.64
N TYR A 47 -31.82 1.28 -3.69
CA TYR A 47 -32.38 2.62 -3.53
C TYR A 47 -31.90 3.60 -4.60
N PRO A 48 -32.00 3.26 -5.91
CA PRO A 48 -31.34 3.98 -7.01
C PRO A 48 -31.73 5.46 -7.12
N ASN A 49 -32.93 5.83 -6.70
CA ASN A 49 -33.45 7.20 -6.79
C ASN A 49 -33.27 8.00 -5.49
N SER A 50 -32.48 7.51 -4.54
CA SER A 50 -32.27 8.21 -3.27
C SER A 50 -31.01 9.08 -3.32
N ILE A 51 -31.00 10.17 -2.54
CA ILE A 51 -29.80 11.00 -2.34
C ILE A 51 -28.61 10.18 -1.78
N HIS A 52 -28.90 9.08 -1.08
CA HIS A 52 -27.88 8.18 -0.56
C HIS A 52 -27.25 7.32 -1.67
N SER A 53 -28.00 7.01 -2.74
CA SER A 53 -27.48 6.32 -3.93
C SER A 53 -26.45 7.15 -4.67
N ASP A 54 -26.75 8.41 -4.96
CA ASP A 54 -25.81 9.31 -5.63
C ASP A 54 -24.52 9.49 -4.83
N ARG A 55 -24.64 9.53 -3.50
CA ARG A 55 -23.49 9.61 -2.62
C ARG A 55 -22.70 8.31 -2.60
N ALA A 56 -23.39 7.17 -2.52
CA ALA A 56 -22.77 5.86 -2.54
C ALA A 56 -22.01 5.62 -3.86
N GLN A 57 -22.57 6.05 -5.00
CA GLN A 57 -21.90 5.92 -6.29
C GLN A 57 -20.59 6.71 -6.33
N ARG A 58 -20.58 7.97 -5.90
CA ARG A 58 -19.33 8.74 -5.82
C ARG A 58 -18.29 8.10 -4.90
N GLU A 59 -18.71 7.45 -3.82
CA GLU A 59 -17.80 6.74 -2.93
C GLU A 59 -17.33 5.41 -3.51
N ILE A 60 -18.09 4.75 -4.37
CA ILE A 60 -17.66 3.57 -5.14
C ILE A 60 -16.58 3.98 -6.14
N ASP A 61 -16.80 5.07 -6.86
CA ASP A 61 -15.85 5.56 -7.87
C ASP A 61 -14.50 5.96 -7.24
N ALA A 62 -14.53 6.56 -6.05
CA ALA A 62 -13.34 6.95 -5.29
C ALA A 62 -12.84 5.86 -4.31
N PHE A 63 -13.34 4.63 -4.42
CA PHE A 63 -13.07 3.59 -3.44
C PHE A 63 -11.61 3.13 -3.41
N PRO A 64 -10.88 3.00 -4.55
CA PRO A 64 -9.45 2.67 -4.55
C PRO A 64 -8.61 3.67 -3.77
N GLU A 65 -8.80 4.96 -3.99
CA GLU A 65 -8.09 6.03 -3.27
C GLU A 65 -8.44 6.03 -1.77
N TRP A 66 -9.72 5.79 -1.46
CA TRP A 66 -10.15 5.70 -0.08
C TRP A 66 -9.49 4.55 0.67
N ILE A 67 -9.31 3.35 0.05
CA ILE A 67 -8.65 2.21 0.69
C ILE A 67 -7.20 2.57 1.04
N ILE A 68 -6.45 3.15 0.10
CA ILE A 68 -5.06 3.56 0.32
C ILE A 68 -4.97 4.55 1.48
N ASN A 69 -5.75 5.62 1.44
CA ASN A 69 -5.75 6.65 2.48
C ASN A 69 -6.16 6.08 3.86
N ASN A 70 -7.12 5.15 3.88
CA ASN A 70 -7.55 4.46 5.09
C ASN A 70 -6.44 3.56 5.64
N ALA A 71 -5.76 2.80 4.79
CA ALA A 71 -4.64 1.95 5.18
C ALA A 71 -3.49 2.78 5.78
N GLU A 72 -3.12 3.90 5.16
CA GLU A 72 -2.10 4.80 5.70
C GLU A 72 -2.53 5.40 7.07
N SER A 73 -3.80 5.76 7.23
CA SER A 73 -4.35 6.21 8.51
C SER A 73 -4.27 5.12 9.59
N LEU A 74 -4.60 3.89 9.24
CA LEU A 74 -4.48 2.74 10.15
C LEU A 74 -3.02 2.48 10.54
N ARG A 75 -2.08 2.58 9.59
CA ARG A 75 -0.65 2.47 9.83
C ARG A 75 -0.16 3.53 10.83
N LYS A 76 -0.53 4.80 10.64
CA LYS A 76 -0.21 5.90 11.57
C LYS A 76 -0.72 5.62 13.00
N ARG A 77 -1.84 4.93 13.11
CA ARG A 77 -2.44 4.49 14.39
C ARG A 77 -1.85 3.18 14.93
N LYS A 78 -0.78 2.66 14.31
CA LYS A 78 -0.12 1.38 14.64
C LYS A 78 -1.04 0.15 14.52
N MET A 79 -2.08 0.25 13.70
CA MET A 79 -3.02 -0.85 13.40
C MET A 79 -2.55 -1.61 12.14
N ASN A 80 -1.28 -2.04 12.12
CA ASN A 80 -0.58 -2.54 10.95
C ASN A 80 -1.30 -3.73 10.27
N ASN A 81 -1.80 -4.70 11.04
CA ASN A 81 -2.55 -5.84 10.48
C ASN A 81 -3.81 -5.40 9.74
N LYS A 82 -4.53 -4.38 10.25
CA LYS A 82 -5.71 -3.86 9.55
C LYS A 82 -5.33 -3.08 8.29
N SER A 83 -4.23 -2.33 8.35
CA SER A 83 -3.67 -1.65 7.19
C SER A 83 -3.33 -2.64 6.08
N ILE A 84 -2.55 -3.68 6.40
CA ILE A 84 -2.18 -4.75 5.46
C ILE A 84 -3.43 -5.43 4.88
N ASN A 85 -4.43 -5.75 5.72
CA ASN A 85 -5.67 -6.38 5.24
C ASN A 85 -6.44 -5.48 4.26
N ASN A 86 -6.45 -4.16 4.48
CA ASN A 86 -7.08 -3.22 3.54
C ASN A 86 -6.32 -3.15 2.21
N LEU A 87 -4.99 -3.10 2.26
CA LEU A 87 -4.14 -3.07 1.06
C LEU A 87 -4.24 -4.37 0.26
N ASN A 88 -4.24 -5.53 0.93
CA ASN A 88 -4.47 -6.82 0.29
C ASN A 88 -5.85 -6.87 -0.39
N TYR A 89 -6.88 -6.32 0.25
CA TYR A 89 -8.20 -6.23 -0.37
C TYR A 89 -8.20 -5.31 -1.60
N MET A 90 -7.44 -4.21 -1.57
CA MET A 90 -7.25 -3.35 -2.74
C MET A 90 -6.66 -4.15 -3.91
N ILE A 91 -5.57 -4.87 -3.68
CA ILE A 91 -4.87 -5.67 -4.69
C ILE A 91 -5.80 -6.79 -5.23
N GLU A 92 -6.49 -7.50 -4.35
CA GLU A 92 -7.44 -8.56 -4.73
C GLU A 92 -8.59 -8.04 -5.60
N LYS A 93 -9.14 -6.87 -5.23
CA LYS A 93 -10.36 -6.34 -5.87
C LYS A 93 -10.08 -5.56 -7.13
N TYR A 94 -8.92 -4.92 -7.20
CA TYR A 94 -8.52 -4.02 -8.28
C TYR A 94 -7.09 -4.31 -8.78
N PRO A 95 -6.78 -5.56 -9.21
CA PRO A 95 -5.38 -5.97 -9.50
C PRO A 95 -4.71 -5.11 -10.58
N ASN A 96 -5.48 -4.59 -11.52
CA ASN A 96 -4.98 -3.78 -12.65
C ASN A 96 -5.15 -2.26 -12.44
N HIS A 97 -5.52 -1.82 -11.24
CA HIS A 97 -5.66 -0.40 -10.95
C HIS A 97 -4.27 0.22 -10.72
N GLU A 98 -4.07 1.46 -11.16
CA GLU A 98 -2.78 2.17 -11.00
C GLU A 98 -2.27 2.26 -9.56
N LEU A 99 -3.18 2.25 -8.56
CA LEU A 99 -2.83 2.28 -7.15
C LEU A 99 -2.46 0.90 -6.57
N SER A 100 -2.57 -0.19 -7.33
CA SER A 100 -2.29 -1.53 -6.79
C SER A 100 -0.81 -1.79 -6.60
N SER A 101 0.04 -1.23 -7.46
CA SER A 101 1.49 -1.20 -7.25
C SER A 101 1.86 -0.45 -5.95
N LYS A 102 1.25 0.71 -5.74
CA LYS A 102 1.41 1.50 -4.50
C LYS A 102 0.94 0.72 -3.28
N ALA A 103 -0.20 0.03 -3.36
CA ALA A 103 -0.71 -0.80 -2.27
C ALA A 103 0.30 -1.90 -1.91
N GLN A 104 0.82 -2.61 -2.90
CA GLN A 104 1.82 -3.67 -2.71
C GLN A 104 3.11 -3.11 -2.09
N TYR A 105 3.59 -1.97 -2.56
CA TYR A 105 4.77 -1.30 -2.03
C TYR A 105 4.58 -0.88 -0.56
N ILE A 106 3.42 -0.29 -0.20
CA ILE A 106 3.12 0.09 1.19
C ILE A 106 3.11 -1.12 2.12
N ILE A 107 2.66 -2.30 1.66
CA ILE A 107 2.74 -3.53 2.48
C ILE A 107 4.22 -3.85 2.78
N GLY A 108 5.10 -3.77 1.79
CA GLY A 108 6.55 -3.91 1.98
C GLY A 108 7.10 -2.94 3.00
N ASP A 109 6.71 -1.67 2.90
CA ASP A 109 7.10 -0.61 3.84
C ASP A 109 6.62 -0.86 5.28
N ILE A 110 5.43 -1.43 5.46
CA ILE A 110 4.93 -1.78 6.79
C ILE A 110 5.80 -2.89 7.39
N PHE A 111 6.12 -3.93 6.62
CA PHE A 111 7.00 -5.00 7.08
C PHE A 111 8.40 -4.46 7.39
N MET A 112 8.96 -3.63 6.51
CA MET A 112 10.29 -3.03 6.67
C MET A 112 10.39 -2.14 7.90
N ASN A 113 9.53 -1.14 8.01
CA ASN A 113 9.71 -0.01 8.91
C ASN A 113 8.91 -0.14 10.22
N ASP A 114 7.72 -0.75 10.18
CA ASP A 114 6.83 -0.82 11.34
C ASP A 114 6.93 -2.15 12.08
N LEU A 115 7.08 -3.26 11.35
CA LEU A 115 7.15 -4.61 11.92
C LEU A 115 8.59 -5.14 12.03
N ARG A 116 9.53 -4.55 11.28
CA ARG A 116 10.93 -4.99 11.15
C ARG A 116 11.07 -6.47 10.74
N ASP A 117 10.15 -6.90 9.91
CA ASP A 117 10.11 -8.23 9.31
C ASP A 117 10.69 -8.14 7.88
N PHE A 118 12.00 -8.24 7.81
CA PHE A 118 12.75 -8.00 6.58
C PHE A 118 12.53 -9.08 5.53
N ASP A 119 12.27 -10.31 5.95
CA ASP A 119 11.97 -11.41 5.03
C ASP A 119 10.64 -11.15 4.29
N ASN A 120 9.59 -10.79 5.03
CA ASN A 120 8.34 -10.40 4.41
C ASN A 120 8.46 -9.12 3.60
N ALA A 121 9.25 -8.13 4.04
CA ALA A 121 9.50 -6.93 3.24
C ALA A 121 10.11 -7.26 1.87
N LEU A 122 11.15 -8.12 1.83
CA LEU A 122 11.77 -8.60 0.59
C LEU A 122 10.75 -9.28 -0.34
N ILE A 123 9.88 -10.14 0.21
CA ILE A 123 8.81 -10.80 -0.54
C ILE A 123 7.86 -9.75 -1.15
N GLN A 124 7.40 -8.78 -0.36
CA GLN A 124 6.42 -7.80 -0.83
C GLN A 124 7.00 -6.85 -1.89
N TYR A 125 8.25 -6.40 -1.73
CA TYR A 125 8.94 -5.62 -2.76
C TYR A 125 9.21 -6.46 -4.03
N GLY A 126 9.54 -7.75 -3.88
CA GLY A 126 9.65 -8.68 -5.00
C GLY A 126 8.35 -8.78 -5.80
N LEU A 127 7.20 -8.86 -5.12
CA LEU A 127 5.88 -8.88 -5.77
C LEU A 127 5.55 -7.58 -6.51
N VAL A 128 6.09 -6.42 -6.10
CA VAL A 128 5.96 -5.18 -6.89
C VAL A 128 6.65 -5.33 -8.24
N ILE A 129 7.89 -5.83 -8.23
CA ILE A 129 8.71 -6.00 -9.45
C ILE A 129 8.08 -7.04 -10.39
N GLU A 130 7.55 -8.13 -9.83
CA GLU A 130 6.96 -9.23 -10.58
C GLU A 130 5.63 -8.86 -11.23
N ASN A 131 4.73 -8.23 -10.45
CA ASN A 131 3.34 -8.03 -10.86
C ASN A 131 3.05 -6.64 -11.43
N TYR A 132 3.91 -5.64 -11.17
CA TYR A 132 3.67 -4.24 -11.51
C TYR A 132 4.87 -3.60 -12.21
N SER A 133 5.40 -4.30 -13.22
CA SER A 133 6.47 -3.76 -14.06
C SER A 133 6.04 -2.42 -14.71
N GLU A 134 6.98 -1.50 -14.86
CA GLU A 134 6.76 -0.13 -15.38
C GLU A 134 5.97 0.81 -14.45
N SER A 135 5.58 0.35 -13.25
CA SER A 135 5.04 1.24 -12.23
C SER A 135 6.14 2.13 -11.61
N LYS A 136 5.72 3.24 -11.01
CA LYS A 136 6.66 4.10 -10.24
C LYS A 136 7.28 3.37 -9.07
N GLU A 137 6.54 2.46 -8.47
CA GLU A 137 6.94 1.69 -7.30
C GLU A 137 7.97 0.61 -7.63
N GLU A 138 8.10 0.20 -8.89
CA GLU A 138 9.05 -0.83 -9.30
C GLU A 138 10.50 -0.44 -9.00
N SER A 139 10.91 0.77 -9.40
CA SER A 139 12.25 1.27 -9.14
C SER A 139 12.54 1.41 -7.64
N LEU A 140 11.56 1.90 -6.88
CA LEU A 140 11.67 2.04 -5.43
C LEU A 140 11.78 0.66 -4.76
N ALA A 141 10.99 -0.32 -5.18
CA ALA A 141 11.04 -1.68 -4.65
C ALA A 141 12.39 -2.35 -4.94
N GLN A 142 12.91 -2.21 -6.16
CA GLN A 142 14.23 -2.73 -6.53
C GLN A 142 15.35 -2.10 -5.68
N PHE A 143 15.28 -0.79 -5.43
CA PHE A 143 16.20 -0.10 -4.53
C PHE A 143 16.10 -0.64 -3.10
N MET A 144 14.87 -0.79 -2.56
CA MET A 144 14.66 -1.26 -1.19
C MET A 144 15.17 -2.68 -0.96
N ILE A 145 15.09 -3.56 -1.94
CA ILE A 145 15.67 -4.91 -1.85
C ILE A 145 17.20 -4.80 -1.71
N GLY A 146 17.86 -4.02 -2.55
CA GLY A 146 19.29 -3.76 -2.43
C GLY A 146 19.67 -3.17 -1.08
N TYR A 147 18.89 -2.20 -0.59
CA TYR A 147 19.09 -1.56 0.70
C TYR A 147 18.99 -2.53 1.88
N ILE A 148 18.00 -3.43 1.87
CA ILE A 148 17.84 -4.45 2.92
C ILE A 148 19.07 -5.36 2.96
N TYR A 149 19.53 -5.86 1.80
CA TYR A 149 20.71 -6.69 1.76
C TYR A 149 21.98 -5.95 2.20
N ALA A 150 22.15 -4.68 1.80
CA ALA A 150 23.33 -3.90 2.15
C ALA A 150 23.39 -3.51 3.63
N ASN A 151 22.28 -2.97 4.17
CA ASN A 151 22.30 -2.22 5.43
C ASN A 151 21.66 -2.96 6.61
N ILE A 152 20.91 -4.02 6.33
CA ILE A 152 20.22 -4.79 7.36
C ILE A 152 20.83 -6.19 7.50
N LEU A 153 20.96 -6.89 6.37
CA LEU A 153 21.44 -8.27 6.34
C LEU A 153 22.95 -8.37 6.18
N ASN A 154 23.63 -7.28 5.78
CA ASN A 154 25.07 -7.22 5.47
C ASN A 154 25.48 -8.28 4.43
N ASP A 155 24.57 -8.65 3.53
CA ASP A 155 24.83 -9.54 2.40
C ASP A 155 25.23 -8.68 1.19
N PHE A 156 26.49 -8.26 1.19
CA PHE A 156 27.00 -7.33 0.17
C PHE A 156 27.01 -7.91 -1.24
N GLU A 157 27.09 -9.23 -1.39
CA GLU A 157 27.01 -9.88 -2.70
C GLU A 157 25.60 -9.75 -3.29
N LYS A 158 24.57 -10.05 -2.50
CA LYS A 158 23.18 -9.84 -2.95
C LYS A 158 22.87 -8.36 -3.14
N ALA A 159 23.34 -7.50 -2.24
CA ALA A 159 23.17 -6.05 -2.39
C ALA A 159 23.73 -5.55 -3.72
N ARG A 160 24.94 -5.97 -4.08
CA ARG A 160 25.59 -5.64 -5.35
C ARG A 160 24.78 -6.11 -6.55
N LEU A 161 24.25 -7.34 -6.48
CA LEU A 161 23.41 -7.91 -7.53
C LEU A 161 22.14 -7.07 -7.73
N GLU A 162 21.41 -6.77 -6.64
CA GLU A 162 20.14 -6.04 -6.71
C GLU A 162 20.31 -4.57 -7.12
N TYR A 163 21.36 -3.91 -6.64
CA TYR A 163 21.72 -2.57 -7.09
C TYR A 163 22.17 -2.53 -8.55
N SER A 164 22.88 -3.56 -9.03
CA SER A 164 23.25 -3.67 -10.45
C SER A 164 22.02 -3.84 -11.36
N LYS A 165 21.02 -4.61 -10.92
CA LYS A 165 19.72 -4.70 -11.61
C LYS A 165 19.05 -3.33 -11.67
N PHE A 166 19.04 -2.57 -10.55
CA PHE A 166 18.51 -1.22 -10.52
C PHE A 166 19.18 -0.30 -11.55
N ILE A 167 20.52 -0.25 -11.54
CA ILE A 167 21.29 0.61 -12.44
C ILE A 167 21.04 0.26 -13.91
N SER A 168 20.96 -1.04 -14.22
CA SER A 168 20.72 -1.52 -15.58
C SER A 168 19.30 -1.19 -16.07
N ARG A 169 18.30 -1.36 -15.21
CA ARG A 169 16.88 -1.19 -15.58
C ARG A 169 16.46 0.27 -15.55
N PHE A 170 17.02 1.07 -14.64
CA PHE A 170 16.65 2.47 -14.40
C PHE A 170 17.85 3.43 -14.54
N PRO A 171 18.54 3.43 -15.69
CA PRO A 171 19.81 4.19 -15.84
C PRO A 171 19.68 5.70 -15.65
N ASN A 172 18.48 6.25 -15.90
CA ASN A 172 18.17 7.67 -15.82
C ASN A 172 17.33 8.05 -14.58
N HIS A 173 17.13 7.13 -13.63
CA HIS A 173 16.39 7.40 -12.42
C HIS A 173 17.19 8.32 -11.49
N GLU A 174 16.50 9.19 -10.75
CA GLU A 174 17.12 10.15 -9.82
C GLU A 174 18.02 9.48 -8.74
N LEU A 175 17.70 8.25 -8.33
CA LEU A 175 18.50 7.49 -7.36
C LEU A 175 19.73 6.82 -7.99
N THR A 176 19.87 6.77 -9.31
CA THR A 176 20.97 6.01 -9.96
C THR A 176 22.36 6.48 -9.55
N PRO A 177 22.63 7.79 -9.41
CA PRO A 177 23.94 8.24 -8.90
C PRO A 177 24.22 7.74 -7.49
N SER A 178 23.21 7.79 -6.59
CA SER A 178 23.34 7.32 -5.21
C SER A 178 23.55 5.80 -5.16
N VAL A 179 22.82 5.04 -5.97
CA VAL A 179 22.97 3.57 -6.03
C VAL A 179 24.37 3.18 -6.56
N LYS A 180 24.92 3.90 -7.53
CA LYS A 180 26.29 3.67 -7.99
C LYS A 180 27.31 3.92 -6.87
N PHE A 181 27.13 4.99 -6.12
CA PHE A 181 27.97 5.30 -4.96
C PHE A 181 27.88 4.20 -3.89
N GLU A 182 26.68 3.68 -3.60
CA GLU A 182 26.49 2.55 -2.69
C GLU A 182 27.25 1.30 -3.17
N VAL A 183 27.12 0.93 -4.45
CA VAL A 183 27.82 -0.23 -5.03
C VAL A 183 29.33 -0.11 -4.91
N GLU A 184 29.89 1.07 -5.15
CA GLU A 184 31.32 1.32 -5.08
C GLU A 184 31.88 1.23 -3.64
N ASN A 185 31.02 1.46 -2.64
CA ASN A 185 31.40 1.55 -1.23
C ASN A 185 30.83 0.43 -0.34
N LEU A 186 30.18 -0.57 -0.93
CA LEU A 186 29.63 -1.71 -0.18
C LEU A 186 30.71 -2.38 0.68
N GLY A 187 30.42 -2.46 1.99
CA GLY A 187 31.29 -3.13 2.97
C GLY A 187 32.50 -2.32 3.41
N LYS A 188 32.69 -1.09 2.93
CA LYS A 188 33.77 -0.22 3.40
C LYS A 188 33.42 0.47 4.70
N ASP A 189 34.41 0.71 5.57
CA ASP A 189 34.24 1.60 6.70
C ASP A 189 34.03 3.05 6.21
N ILE A 190 33.17 3.81 6.91
CA ILE A 190 32.83 5.20 6.55
C ILE A 190 34.13 6.08 6.48
N ASN A 191 35.10 5.78 7.30
CA ASN A 191 36.41 6.49 7.32
C ASN A 191 37.29 6.19 6.09
N ASP A 192 37.03 5.10 5.40
CA ASP A 192 37.73 4.70 4.19
C ASP A 192 37.09 5.28 2.91
N ILE A 193 35.95 5.96 3.04
CA ILE A 193 35.26 6.57 1.91
C ILE A 193 35.70 8.03 1.76
N PRO A 194 36.51 8.38 0.74
CA PRO A 194 37.07 9.72 0.61
C PRO A 194 36.05 10.85 0.60
N ALA A 195 34.91 10.61 -0.03
CA ALA A 195 33.79 11.58 -0.14
C ALA A 195 33.14 11.90 1.22
N LEU A 196 33.27 11.05 2.24
CA LEU A 196 32.64 11.18 3.55
C LEU A 196 33.61 11.62 4.66
N LYS A 197 34.92 11.69 4.40
CA LYS A 197 35.94 12.08 5.39
C LYS A 197 35.69 13.44 6.06
N HIS A 198 34.99 14.35 5.38
CA HIS A 198 34.69 15.68 5.91
C HIS A 198 33.49 15.71 6.89
N ILE A 199 32.77 14.61 7.04
CA ILE A 199 31.61 14.51 7.92
C ILE A 199 31.99 13.94 9.29
N THR A 200 33.13 13.24 9.36
CA THR A 200 33.64 12.53 10.57
C THR A 200 34.79 13.25 11.28
N SER A 201 35.20 14.42 10.79
CA SER A 201 36.22 15.33 11.39
C SER A 201 35.51 16.60 11.95
#